data_bcaa1e5f79c9ee5ea5102906c8308740
#
_entry.id   bcaa1e5f79c9ee5ea5102906c8308740
#
_cell.length_a   1.000
_cell.length_b   1.000
_cell.length_c   1.000
_cell.angle_alpha   90.00
_cell.angle_beta   90.00
_cell.angle_gamma   90.00
#
_symmetry.space_group_name_H-M   'P 1'
#
loop_
_entity.id
_entity.type
_entity.pdbx_description
1 polymer ?
#
loop_
_entity_poly.entity_id
_entity_poly.type
_entity_poly.pdbx_seq_one_letter_code
_entity_poly.pdbx_strand_id
1 'polypeptide(L)'
;MKKSISRRKFLGLSVMAGVAASVPMTSCKKEAIPATNENDIDAIVIGSGFGGSVAALRLTQAGKKTLMFEMGKQYTVSPVSNVFSETLNPDGRSTWLKRKTIAPVVSIQFDIPKYVGVLDRVDFPTSYMKIYRGTCLGGGSVVYGAMLPYAQPSLWNEYFPFVAYNDMLNKWYPKVKDILNFSQIPDDLLNTNVFQFARVGLKQCEKAGMEKVMLNAGVDFNIIKGELDGTTKKSSTGGELLYGSNNGYKNSLDRNYIPAAYATGNLTIKTLHKVDYIRQLSNGKYEVTVHKISEQGETEYIKTYTCNHLFVNAGVVGTMQILLKSKYLGGLANLNDEVGKHWGNNGNIMAMRTLLNENTGAQQCIVPVTAYGNLDNPVTPLLAEQAPFPIGMELRQLLTLAITKNPERGYFKYNPDTDNAELYFDSAQMEISRQAMTHFVNQLNAANGGVLDKTWYFGGKGLADDFTYHPLGGAVLGKASDEYGRLKGHQNLYCLDGSMMPGFSCCANPALTIAALAERAMEKIIEEDFA
;
A
#
# COMPACT_ATOMS: atom_id res chain seq x y z
N MET A 1 15.58 -34.23 -37.65
CA MET A 1 16.51 -33.08 -37.71
C MET A 1 15.68 -31.81 -38.00
N LYS A 2 15.37 -31.01 -37.00
CA LYS A 2 14.72 -29.69 -37.17
C LYS A 2 15.73 -28.62 -36.76
N LYS A 3 16.14 -27.80 -37.73
CA LYS A 3 17.12 -26.71 -37.54
C LYS A 3 16.39 -25.54 -36.83
N SER A 4 16.94 -25.10 -35.71
CA SER A 4 16.52 -23.89 -35.01
C SER A 4 17.06 -22.65 -35.74
N ILE A 5 16.17 -21.69 -36.02
CA ILE A 5 16.54 -20.40 -36.61
C ILE A 5 16.83 -19.41 -35.48
N SER A 6 18.06 -18.89 -35.46
CA SER A 6 18.55 -17.93 -34.48
C SER A 6 17.97 -16.52 -34.76
N ARG A 7 17.60 -15.83 -33.67
CA ARG A 7 17.01 -14.47 -33.63
C ARG A 7 17.90 -13.33 -34.17
N ARG A 8 19.05 -13.61 -34.76
CA ARG A 8 20.04 -12.61 -35.24
C ARG A 8 19.94 -12.23 -36.72
N LYS A 9 18.94 -12.73 -37.50
CA LYS A 9 18.83 -12.49 -38.95
C LYS A 9 17.64 -11.62 -39.39
N PHE A 10 16.98 -10.88 -38.48
CA PHE A 10 15.82 -10.04 -38.86
C PHE A 10 16.02 -8.53 -38.69
N LEU A 11 17.25 -8.05 -38.58
CA LEU A 11 17.55 -6.61 -38.53
C LEU A 11 18.60 -6.27 -39.60
N GLY A 12 18.15 -6.10 -40.81
CA GLY A 12 18.93 -5.53 -41.91
C GLY A 12 18.00 -4.94 -42.97
N LEU A 13 18.20 -3.68 -43.27
CA LEU A 13 17.64 -2.83 -44.33
C LEU A 13 16.38 -2.00 -43.99
N SER A 14 16.62 -0.75 -43.59
CA SER A 14 16.12 0.43 -44.32
C SER A 14 16.85 1.70 -43.84
N VAL A 15 17.83 2.11 -44.60
CA VAL A 15 18.38 3.48 -44.63
C VAL A 15 17.48 4.32 -45.51
N MET A 16 16.91 5.40 -44.97
CA MET A 16 16.47 6.55 -45.80
C MET A 16 16.77 7.83 -45.01
N ALA A 17 17.50 8.68 -45.65
CA ALA A 17 17.92 10.00 -45.21
C ALA A 17 16.73 10.96 -45.13
N GLY A 18 16.69 11.76 -44.05
CA GLY A 18 15.72 12.86 -43.89
C GLY A 18 16.38 14.00 -43.12
N VAL A 19 16.54 15.08 -43.82
CA VAL A 19 17.03 16.42 -43.56
C VAL A 19 16.87 16.89 -42.10
N ALA A 20 17.99 17.32 -41.49
CA ALA A 20 18.04 18.00 -40.21
C ALA A 20 17.56 19.45 -40.38
N ALA A 21 16.44 19.78 -39.75
CA ALA A 21 16.07 21.14 -39.42
C ALA A 21 16.51 21.44 -38.00
N SER A 22 17.52 22.30 -37.85
CA SER A 22 18.01 22.78 -36.56
C SER A 22 17.01 23.77 -35.94
N VAL A 23 16.30 23.29 -34.91
CA VAL A 23 15.57 24.16 -33.98
C VAL A 23 16.51 24.48 -32.83
N PRO A 24 16.73 25.76 -32.43
CA PRO A 24 17.58 26.04 -31.28
C PRO A 24 16.92 25.56 -30.00
N MET A 25 17.52 24.54 -29.37
CA MET A 25 17.16 24.15 -28.00
C MET A 25 17.59 25.32 -27.07
N THR A 26 16.64 26.09 -26.61
CA THR A 26 16.81 26.92 -25.41
C THR A 26 17.03 25.99 -24.23
N SER A 27 18.29 25.92 -23.80
CA SER A 27 18.71 25.26 -22.57
C SER A 27 17.96 25.87 -21.39
N CYS A 28 16.92 25.22 -20.88
CA CYS A 28 16.45 25.50 -19.53
C CYS A 28 17.59 25.11 -18.58
N LYS A 29 18.30 26.12 -18.07
CA LYS A 29 19.17 25.95 -16.90
C LYS A 29 18.32 25.37 -15.78
N LYS A 30 18.57 24.09 -15.44
CA LYS A 30 18.16 23.55 -14.15
C LYS A 30 18.86 24.42 -13.11
N GLU A 31 18.14 25.27 -12.41
CA GLU A 31 18.65 25.88 -11.19
C GLU A 31 19.05 24.74 -10.25
N ALA A 32 20.32 24.69 -9.91
CA ALA A 32 20.84 23.76 -8.93
C ALA A 32 20.20 24.13 -7.58
N ILE A 33 19.33 23.26 -7.08
CA ILE A 33 18.77 23.38 -5.73
C ILE A 33 19.96 23.39 -4.77
N PRO A 34 20.07 24.38 -3.85
CA PRO A 34 21.17 24.44 -2.89
C PRO A 34 21.22 23.11 -2.11
N ALA A 35 22.38 22.47 -2.07
CA ALA A 35 22.58 21.31 -1.21
C ALA A 35 22.32 21.74 0.23
N THR A 36 21.24 21.25 0.84
CA THR A 36 20.97 21.44 2.27
C THR A 36 22.16 20.93 3.04
N ASN A 37 22.69 21.74 3.96
CA ASN A 37 23.77 21.34 4.81
C ASN A 37 23.28 20.14 5.64
N GLU A 38 23.81 18.92 5.42
CA GLU A 38 23.36 17.67 6.05
C GLU A 38 23.49 17.68 7.59
N ASN A 39 24.06 18.74 8.16
CA ASN A 39 24.22 18.94 9.60
C ASN A 39 23.10 19.78 10.25
N ASP A 40 22.12 20.26 9.48
CA ASP A 40 21.04 21.13 9.97
C ASP A 40 19.68 20.54 9.59
N ILE A 41 19.36 19.37 10.18
CA ILE A 41 18.12 18.62 9.95
C ILE A 41 17.26 18.70 11.21
N ASP A 42 16.07 19.31 11.09
CA ASP A 42 15.10 19.37 12.19
C ASP A 42 14.46 18.00 12.43
N ALA A 43 14.03 17.34 11.36
CA ALA A 43 13.35 16.07 11.43
C ALA A 43 13.83 15.06 10.36
N ILE A 44 13.91 13.78 10.75
CA ILE A 44 14.07 12.67 9.81
C ILE A 44 12.74 11.90 9.76
N VAL A 45 12.30 11.58 8.53
CA VAL A 45 11.15 10.71 8.25
C VAL A 45 11.65 9.43 7.56
N ILE A 46 11.42 8.29 8.17
CA ILE A 46 11.81 6.98 7.63
C ILE A 46 10.58 6.36 6.97
N GLY A 47 10.63 6.17 5.66
CA GLY A 47 9.54 5.65 4.83
C GLY A 47 8.63 6.75 4.25
N SER A 48 8.23 6.53 2.99
CA SER A 48 7.43 7.46 2.17
C SER A 48 5.98 7.00 1.97
N GLY A 49 5.48 6.04 2.79
CA GLY A 49 4.09 5.61 2.81
C GLY A 49 3.15 6.66 3.39
N PHE A 50 1.88 6.31 3.65
CA PHE A 50 0.84 7.26 4.08
C PHE A 50 1.25 8.11 5.27
N GLY A 51 1.68 7.52 6.38
CA GLY A 51 2.10 8.27 7.57
C GLY A 51 3.34 9.14 7.32
N GLY A 52 4.35 8.61 6.60
CA GLY A 52 5.58 9.35 6.30
C GLY A 52 5.36 10.53 5.35
N SER A 53 4.50 10.38 4.34
CA SER A 53 4.17 11.46 3.40
C SER A 53 3.37 12.57 4.06
N VAL A 54 2.42 12.23 4.94
CA VAL A 54 1.68 13.23 5.75
C VAL A 54 2.64 13.97 6.67
N ALA A 55 3.49 13.24 7.42
CA ALA A 55 4.47 13.85 8.32
C ALA A 55 5.40 14.81 7.56
N ALA A 56 5.97 14.36 6.44
CA ALA A 56 6.85 15.19 5.62
C ALA A 56 6.16 16.46 5.12
N LEU A 57 4.93 16.37 4.62
CA LEU A 57 4.19 17.55 4.14
C LEU A 57 3.95 18.55 5.28
N ARG A 58 3.48 18.10 6.44
CA ARG A 58 3.15 19.01 7.54
C ARG A 58 4.39 19.63 8.18
N LEU A 59 5.48 18.87 8.35
CA LEU A 59 6.77 19.38 8.81
C LEU A 59 7.30 20.48 7.88
N THR A 60 7.32 20.20 6.58
CA THR A 60 7.87 21.15 5.59
C THR A 60 7.02 22.39 5.41
N GLN A 61 5.70 22.30 5.55
CA GLN A 61 4.79 23.45 5.60
C GLN A 61 4.98 24.30 6.86
N ALA A 62 5.41 23.68 7.98
CA ALA A 62 5.81 24.39 9.20
C ALA A 62 7.25 24.95 9.13
N GLY A 63 7.88 24.92 7.95
CA GLY A 63 9.22 25.46 7.73
C GLY A 63 10.35 24.58 8.26
N LYS A 64 10.07 23.33 8.68
CA LYS A 64 11.09 22.43 9.28
C LYS A 64 11.87 21.70 8.19
N LYS A 65 13.19 21.78 8.24
CA LYS A 65 14.10 21.06 7.32
C LYS A 65 13.99 19.57 7.56
N THR A 66 13.42 18.86 6.61
CA THR A 66 13.05 17.46 6.71
C THR A 66 13.86 16.61 5.74
N LEU A 67 14.47 15.53 6.25
CA LEU A 67 15.13 14.51 5.44
C LEU A 67 14.29 13.24 5.44
N MET A 68 13.85 12.79 4.25
CA MET A 68 13.11 11.54 4.08
C MET A 68 14.00 10.44 3.51
N PHE A 69 14.01 9.27 4.17
CA PHE A 69 14.62 8.06 3.65
C PHE A 69 13.56 7.11 3.12
N GLU A 70 13.76 6.62 1.90
CA GLU A 70 12.97 5.54 1.29
C GLU A 70 13.92 4.42 0.82
N MET A 71 13.64 3.18 1.24
CA MET A 71 14.50 2.06 0.85
C MET A 71 14.35 1.68 -0.62
N GLY A 72 13.19 1.95 -1.20
CA GLY A 72 12.91 1.67 -2.59
C GLY A 72 13.34 2.78 -3.54
N LYS A 73 13.12 2.53 -4.83
CA LYS A 73 13.44 3.45 -5.92
C LYS A 73 12.27 4.40 -6.17
N GLN A 74 12.56 5.57 -6.74
CA GLN A 74 11.54 6.43 -7.34
C GLN A 74 11.22 5.97 -8.76
N TYR A 75 9.92 5.84 -9.06
CA TYR A 75 9.37 5.52 -10.38
C TYR A 75 8.51 6.68 -10.84
N THR A 76 8.98 7.47 -11.79
CA THR A 76 8.24 8.63 -12.32
C THR A 76 7.48 8.23 -13.57
N VAL A 77 6.15 8.29 -13.53
CA VAL A 77 5.28 7.98 -14.67
C VAL A 77 5.68 8.81 -15.90
N SER A 78 5.78 8.16 -17.04
CA SER A 78 6.18 8.76 -18.31
C SER A 78 5.07 8.59 -19.36
N PRO A 79 4.77 9.64 -20.16
CA PRO A 79 3.80 9.51 -21.26
C PRO A 79 4.33 8.66 -22.42
N VAL A 80 5.66 8.50 -22.54
CA VAL A 80 6.31 7.88 -23.71
C VAL A 80 6.85 6.47 -23.46
N SER A 81 6.98 6.05 -22.19
CA SER A 81 7.55 4.74 -21.85
C SER A 81 6.87 4.13 -20.63
N ASN A 82 6.91 2.79 -20.53
CA ASN A 82 6.48 2.08 -19.34
C ASN A 82 7.60 2.08 -18.29
N VAL A 83 7.37 2.76 -17.17
CA VAL A 83 8.32 2.81 -16.04
C VAL A 83 8.09 1.69 -15.04
N PHE A 84 6.85 1.23 -14.93
CA PHE A 84 6.47 0.07 -14.13
C PHE A 84 6.44 -1.21 -14.98
N SER A 85 6.57 -2.35 -14.32
CA SER A 85 6.46 -3.67 -14.92
C SER A 85 5.03 -3.94 -15.39
N GLU A 86 4.87 -4.55 -16.55
CA GLU A 86 3.55 -4.98 -17.04
C GLU A 86 3.11 -6.27 -16.32
N THR A 87 1.81 -6.39 -16.04
CA THR A 87 1.27 -7.54 -15.30
C THR A 87 1.45 -8.87 -16.05
N LEU A 88 1.23 -8.85 -17.38
CA LEU A 88 1.30 -10.07 -18.21
C LEU A 88 2.69 -10.34 -18.80
N ASN A 89 3.61 -9.38 -18.72
CA ASN A 89 5.01 -9.52 -19.16
C ASN A 89 5.94 -8.91 -18.11
N PRO A 90 6.00 -9.48 -16.90
CA PRO A 90 6.72 -8.89 -15.78
C PRO A 90 8.24 -8.99 -15.95
N ASP A 91 8.93 -7.98 -15.40
CA ASP A 91 10.38 -7.90 -15.31
C ASP A 91 10.83 -7.61 -13.85
N GLY A 92 12.13 -7.32 -13.65
CA GLY A 92 12.70 -7.06 -12.33
C GLY A 92 12.04 -5.90 -11.58
N ARG A 93 11.39 -4.95 -12.26
CA ARG A 93 10.69 -3.81 -11.65
C ARG A 93 9.42 -4.21 -10.90
N SER A 94 8.92 -5.44 -11.14
CA SER A 94 7.72 -5.97 -10.48
C SER A 94 7.97 -6.29 -9.00
N THR A 95 9.09 -6.93 -8.67
CA THR A 95 9.26 -7.59 -7.37
C THR A 95 10.58 -7.20 -6.70
N TRP A 96 10.51 -6.85 -5.42
CA TRP A 96 11.64 -6.41 -4.62
C TRP A 96 12.66 -7.52 -4.39
N LEU A 97 13.84 -7.37 -5.00
CA LEU A 97 15.06 -8.18 -4.82
C LEU A 97 14.85 -9.70 -4.92
N LYS A 98 13.82 -10.16 -5.61
CA LYS A 98 13.56 -11.58 -5.87
C LYS A 98 13.83 -11.93 -7.34
N ARG A 99 14.02 -13.21 -7.63
CA ARG A 99 14.25 -13.74 -8.99
C ARG A 99 12.99 -14.35 -9.61
N LYS A 100 11.85 -14.26 -8.89
CA LYS A 100 10.54 -14.70 -9.36
C LYS A 100 9.48 -13.71 -8.94
N THR A 101 8.43 -13.57 -9.75
CA THR A 101 7.27 -12.76 -9.39
C THR A 101 6.52 -13.36 -8.22
N ILE A 102 5.79 -12.50 -7.49
CA ILE A 102 5.03 -12.87 -6.29
C ILE A 102 3.54 -12.57 -6.47
N ALA A 103 3.00 -12.72 -7.69
CA ALA A 103 1.59 -12.47 -7.95
C ALA A 103 0.70 -13.35 -7.06
N PRO A 104 -0.15 -12.76 -6.19
CA PRO A 104 -0.89 -13.53 -5.19
C PRO A 104 -2.15 -14.22 -5.75
N VAL A 105 -2.67 -13.80 -6.89
CA VAL A 105 -3.97 -14.22 -7.43
C VAL A 105 -3.84 -15.33 -8.46
N VAL A 106 -2.73 -15.37 -9.21
CA VAL A 106 -2.44 -16.37 -10.22
C VAL A 106 -1.23 -17.16 -9.75
N SER A 107 -1.36 -18.48 -9.67
CA SER A 107 -0.28 -19.38 -9.23
C SER A 107 0.93 -19.39 -10.16
N ILE A 108 0.89 -18.68 -11.28
CA ILE A 108 1.97 -18.61 -12.25
C ILE A 108 3.03 -17.61 -11.76
N GLN A 109 4.26 -18.10 -11.62
CA GLN A 109 5.44 -17.29 -11.32
C GLN A 109 6.32 -17.17 -12.58
N PHE A 110 6.79 -15.95 -12.84
CA PHE A 110 7.73 -15.68 -13.91
C PHE A 110 9.14 -15.50 -13.34
N ASP A 111 10.15 -16.01 -14.02
CA ASP A 111 11.54 -15.71 -13.72
C ASP A 111 11.87 -14.29 -14.17
N ILE A 112 12.46 -13.50 -13.27
CA ILE A 112 12.79 -12.09 -13.47
C ILE A 112 14.22 -11.79 -12.98
N PRO A 113 14.87 -10.74 -13.49
CA PRO A 113 16.12 -10.24 -12.93
C PRO A 113 15.93 -9.77 -11.47
N LYS A 114 16.90 -10.01 -10.59
CA LYS A 114 16.94 -9.42 -9.25
C LYS A 114 17.09 -7.91 -9.37
N TYR A 115 16.10 -7.16 -8.87
CA TYR A 115 16.04 -5.72 -8.97
C TYR A 115 15.23 -5.10 -7.82
N VAL A 116 15.35 -3.80 -7.60
CA VAL A 116 14.55 -3.05 -6.62
C VAL A 116 13.14 -2.78 -7.15
N GLY A 117 12.36 -3.85 -7.37
CA GLY A 117 10.98 -3.76 -7.82
C GLY A 117 10.05 -3.16 -6.78
N VAL A 118 8.81 -2.85 -7.20
CA VAL A 118 7.87 -2.05 -6.39
C VAL A 118 7.10 -2.85 -5.35
N LEU A 119 6.93 -4.17 -5.55
CA LEU A 119 6.15 -5.02 -4.65
C LEU A 119 7.05 -6.02 -3.93
N ASP A 120 6.97 -6.07 -2.61
CA ASP A 120 7.62 -7.09 -1.80
C ASP A 120 6.60 -8.00 -1.12
N ARG A 121 7.00 -9.26 -0.87
CA ARG A 121 6.31 -10.19 -0.01
C ARG A 121 7.27 -10.67 1.07
N VAL A 122 6.90 -10.43 2.30
CA VAL A 122 7.65 -10.89 3.48
C VAL A 122 6.97 -12.15 4.01
N ASP A 123 7.75 -13.22 4.09
CA ASP A 123 7.38 -14.51 4.66
C ASP A 123 8.14 -14.67 6.00
N PHE A 124 7.51 -15.24 7.02
CA PHE A 124 8.11 -15.43 8.34
C PHE A 124 8.14 -16.91 8.70
N PRO A 125 9.25 -17.45 9.25
CA PRO A 125 9.30 -18.85 9.68
C PRO A 125 8.37 -19.14 10.85
N THR A 126 8.00 -18.11 11.60
CA THR A 126 7.17 -18.17 12.82
C THR A 126 5.69 -17.87 12.57
N SER A 127 5.30 -17.65 11.30
CA SER A 127 3.91 -17.35 10.93
C SER A 127 3.57 -17.94 9.57
N TYR A 128 2.32 -18.37 9.40
CA TYR A 128 1.82 -18.78 8.08
C TYR A 128 1.44 -17.57 7.21
N MET A 129 1.42 -16.37 7.77
CA MET A 129 0.96 -15.14 7.12
C MET A 129 2.02 -14.58 6.16
N LYS A 130 1.61 -14.24 4.95
CA LYS A 130 2.40 -13.56 3.93
C LYS A 130 2.02 -12.09 3.91
N ILE A 131 2.96 -11.18 4.14
CA ILE A 131 2.69 -9.74 4.14
C ILE A 131 3.20 -9.13 2.83
N TYR A 132 2.29 -8.48 2.08
CA TYR A 132 2.64 -7.72 0.89
C TYR A 132 2.80 -6.23 1.22
N ARG A 133 3.83 -5.60 0.68
CA ARG A 133 4.13 -4.17 0.89
C ARG A 133 4.69 -3.50 -0.36
N GLY A 134 4.45 -2.20 -0.51
CA GLY A 134 5.09 -1.36 -1.52
C GLY A 134 6.49 -0.95 -1.08
N THR A 135 7.47 -1.06 -1.99
CA THR A 135 8.90 -0.77 -1.75
C THR A 135 9.44 0.22 -2.77
N CYS A 136 8.79 1.36 -2.87
CA CYS A 136 9.18 2.47 -3.75
C CYS A 136 8.73 3.79 -3.14
N LEU A 137 9.18 4.91 -3.69
CA LEU A 137 8.72 6.23 -3.27
C LEU A 137 7.19 6.32 -3.42
N GLY A 138 6.48 6.66 -2.33
CA GLY A 138 5.03 6.58 -2.21
C GLY A 138 4.53 5.29 -1.53
N GLY A 139 5.41 4.33 -1.29
CA GLY A 139 5.12 3.08 -0.55
C GLY A 139 3.93 2.31 -1.11
N GLY A 140 3.07 1.83 -0.22
CA GLY A 140 1.88 1.02 -0.56
C GLY A 140 0.91 1.70 -1.53
N SER A 141 0.86 3.04 -1.61
CA SER A 141 -0.05 3.76 -2.50
C SER A 141 0.23 3.53 -3.99
N VAL A 142 1.45 3.15 -4.35
CA VAL A 142 1.82 2.83 -5.73
C VAL A 142 1.29 1.46 -6.17
N VAL A 143 1.20 0.51 -5.24
CA VAL A 143 0.85 -0.90 -5.52
C VAL A 143 -0.55 -1.30 -5.01
N TYR A 144 -1.26 -0.43 -4.26
CA TYR A 144 -2.58 -0.74 -3.68
C TYR A 144 -3.72 -0.74 -4.72
N GLY A 145 -4.88 -1.29 -4.32
CA GLY A 145 -6.11 -1.29 -5.11
C GLY A 145 -6.81 0.06 -5.23
N ALA A 146 -6.26 1.10 -4.59
CA ALA A 146 -6.78 2.46 -4.53
C ALA A 146 -8.16 2.61 -3.84
N MET A 147 -8.66 1.59 -3.16
CA MET A 147 -9.90 1.66 -2.39
C MET A 147 -9.72 2.48 -1.10
N LEU A 148 -10.59 3.45 -0.88
CA LEU A 148 -10.52 4.40 0.22
C LEU A 148 -11.88 4.55 0.93
N PRO A 149 -12.50 3.44 1.39
CA PRO A 149 -13.74 3.52 2.16
C PRO A 149 -13.50 4.20 3.50
N TYR A 150 -14.53 4.84 4.01
CA TYR A 150 -14.57 5.30 5.40
C TYR A 150 -14.69 4.10 6.34
N ALA A 151 -14.05 4.19 7.51
CA ALA A 151 -14.21 3.22 8.58
C ALA A 151 -15.69 3.13 9.00
N GLN A 152 -16.16 1.94 9.40
CA GLN A 152 -17.56 1.76 9.81
C GLN A 152 -17.82 2.43 11.16
N PRO A 153 -18.79 3.39 11.24
CA PRO A 153 -19.03 4.18 12.46
C PRO A 153 -19.46 3.31 13.65
N SER A 154 -20.20 2.24 13.41
CA SER A 154 -20.67 1.31 14.46
C SER A 154 -19.54 0.57 15.18
N LEU A 155 -18.35 0.48 14.55
CA LEU A 155 -17.17 -0.19 15.11
C LEU A 155 -16.15 0.82 15.66
N TRP A 156 -16.26 2.09 15.34
CA TRP A 156 -15.22 3.09 15.57
C TRP A 156 -14.83 3.25 17.03
N ASN A 157 -15.79 3.47 17.93
CA ASN A 157 -15.51 3.74 19.33
C ASN A 157 -14.85 2.57 20.09
N GLU A 158 -15.01 1.34 19.61
CA GLU A 158 -14.35 0.16 20.18
C GLU A 158 -12.84 0.19 19.96
N TYR A 159 -12.41 0.72 18.80
CA TYR A 159 -11.00 0.69 18.38
C TYR A 159 -10.29 2.03 18.51
N PHE A 160 -11.02 3.15 18.45
CA PHE A 160 -10.51 4.51 18.51
C PHE A 160 -11.29 5.39 19.50
N PRO A 161 -11.37 5.01 20.80
CA PRO A 161 -12.21 5.70 21.79
C PRO A 161 -11.79 7.14 22.07
N PHE A 162 -10.57 7.52 21.69
CA PHE A 162 -9.97 8.85 21.90
C PHE A 162 -10.22 9.83 20.72
N VAL A 163 -10.90 9.40 19.66
CA VAL A 163 -11.22 10.24 18.50
C VAL A 163 -12.70 10.11 18.17
N ALA A 164 -13.47 11.19 18.25
CA ALA A 164 -14.85 11.17 17.82
C ALA A 164 -14.95 10.88 16.31
N TYR A 165 -15.83 9.94 15.91
CA TYR A 165 -16.02 9.60 14.51
C TYR A 165 -16.45 10.81 13.66
N ASN A 166 -17.27 11.71 14.23
CA ASN A 166 -17.68 12.94 13.57
C ASN A 166 -16.49 13.87 13.24
N ASP A 167 -15.43 13.88 14.04
CA ASP A 167 -14.22 14.65 13.73
C ASP A 167 -13.48 14.04 12.54
N MET A 168 -13.49 12.70 12.43
CA MET A 168 -12.96 12.03 11.23
C MET A 168 -13.71 12.45 9.97
N LEU A 169 -15.06 12.42 10.01
CA LEU A 169 -15.92 12.76 8.87
C LEU A 169 -15.84 14.23 8.46
N ASN A 170 -15.79 15.15 9.44
CA ASN A 170 -15.93 16.57 9.18
C ASN A 170 -14.59 17.30 9.03
N LYS A 171 -13.48 16.74 9.51
CA LYS A 171 -12.18 17.40 9.48
C LYS A 171 -11.10 16.54 8.80
N TRP A 172 -10.88 15.32 9.27
CA TRP A 172 -9.66 14.58 8.93
C TRP A 172 -9.76 13.86 7.58
N TYR A 173 -10.86 13.17 7.28
CA TYR A 173 -11.07 12.57 5.96
C TYR A 173 -11.18 13.63 4.85
N PRO A 174 -11.89 14.76 5.01
CA PRO A 174 -11.87 15.85 4.04
C PRO A 174 -10.47 16.40 3.78
N LYS A 175 -9.66 16.62 4.84
CA LYS A 175 -8.29 17.10 4.72
C LYS A 175 -7.38 16.16 3.88
N VAL A 176 -7.57 14.85 4.01
CA VAL A 176 -6.90 13.87 3.15
C VAL A 176 -7.46 13.90 1.74
N LYS A 177 -8.79 14.03 1.59
CA LYS A 177 -9.46 14.08 0.28
C LYS A 177 -8.98 15.22 -0.59
N ASP A 178 -8.77 16.41 0.00
CA ASP A 178 -8.32 17.61 -0.71
C ASP A 178 -6.94 17.41 -1.38
N ILE A 179 -6.10 16.55 -0.83
CA ILE A 179 -4.76 16.29 -1.36
C ILE A 179 -4.74 15.01 -2.21
N LEU A 180 -5.33 13.92 -1.71
CA LEU A 180 -5.32 12.62 -2.39
C LEU A 180 -6.30 12.54 -3.56
N ASN A 181 -7.29 13.44 -3.61
CA ASN A 181 -8.28 13.59 -4.68
C ASN A 181 -8.98 12.27 -5.05
N PHE A 182 -9.69 11.68 -4.08
CA PHE A 182 -10.46 10.46 -4.29
C PHE A 182 -11.95 10.75 -4.46
N SER A 183 -12.66 9.89 -5.19
CA SER A 183 -14.11 9.99 -5.40
C SER A 183 -14.71 8.60 -5.65
N GLN A 184 -16.04 8.53 -5.65
CA GLN A 184 -16.76 7.38 -6.21
C GLN A 184 -16.72 7.42 -7.73
N ILE A 185 -16.91 6.25 -8.36
CA ILE A 185 -16.96 6.13 -9.80
C ILE A 185 -18.15 6.91 -10.37
N PRO A 186 -17.97 7.70 -11.47
CA PRO A 186 -19.09 8.32 -12.16
C PRO A 186 -20.02 7.29 -12.83
N ASP A 187 -21.32 7.56 -12.85
CA ASP A 187 -22.35 6.65 -13.38
C ASP A 187 -22.11 6.28 -14.85
N ASP A 188 -21.69 7.24 -15.68
CA ASP A 188 -21.40 7.00 -17.10
C ASP A 188 -20.28 5.99 -17.27
N LEU A 189 -19.27 6.02 -16.42
CA LEU A 189 -18.17 5.06 -16.44
C LEU A 189 -18.58 3.70 -15.85
N LEU A 190 -19.32 3.68 -14.74
CA LEU A 190 -19.86 2.45 -14.14
C LEU A 190 -20.73 1.67 -15.13
N ASN A 191 -21.45 2.35 -16.03
CA ASN A 191 -22.31 1.73 -17.04
C ASN A 191 -21.56 1.17 -18.25
N THR A 192 -20.25 1.33 -18.33
CA THR A 192 -19.44 0.75 -19.44
C THR A 192 -19.22 -0.75 -19.27
N ASN A 193 -18.81 -1.42 -20.35
CA ASN A 193 -18.55 -2.88 -20.33
C ASN A 193 -17.41 -3.27 -19.39
N VAL A 194 -16.41 -2.40 -19.20
CA VAL A 194 -15.26 -2.71 -18.34
C VAL A 194 -15.58 -2.73 -16.84
N PHE A 195 -16.75 -2.22 -16.43
CA PHE A 195 -17.28 -2.32 -15.06
C PHE A 195 -18.51 -3.24 -14.94
N GLN A 196 -18.73 -4.14 -15.92
CA GLN A 196 -19.83 -5.10 -15.86
C GLN A 196 -19.76 -5.98 -14.59
N PHE A 197 -18.57 -6.42 -14.18
CA PHE A 197 -18.36 -7.18 -12.96
C PHE A 197 -18.92 -6.46 -11.70
N ALA A 198 -18.72 -5.14 -11.61
CA ALA A 198 -19.20 -4.34 -10.48
C ALA A 198 -20.74 -4.27 -10.46
N ARG A 199 -21.37 -4.04 -11.63
CA ARG A 199 -22.86 -4.02 -11.73
C ARG A 199 -23.46 -5.39 -11.43
N VAL A 200 -22.83 -6.49 -11.89
CA VAL A 200 -23.24 -7.86 -11.56
C VAL A 200 -23.14 -8.10 -10.06
N GLY A 201 -22.03 -7.68 -9.44
CA GLY A 201 -21.87 -7.78 -8.01
C GLY A 201 -22.93 -6.99 -7.22
N LEU A 202 -23.23 -5.74 -7.59
CA LEU A 202 -24.29 -4.96 -6.95
C LEU A 202 -25.67 -5.63 -7.06
N LYS A 203 -26.00 -6.19 -8.22
CA LYS A 203 -27.23 -6.95 -8.43
C LYS A 203 -27.30 -8.20 -7.55
N GLN A 204 -26.19 -8.93 -7.43
CA GLN A 204 -26.11 -10.11 -6.56
C GLN A 204 -26.18 -9.75 -5.08
N CYS A 205 -25.60 -8.62 -4.69
CA CYS A 205 -25.71 -8.04 -3.36
C CYS A 205 -27.18 -7.81 -2.96
N GLU A 206 -27.93 -7.12 -3.82
CA GLU A 206 -29.35 -6.82 -3.63
C GLU A 206 -30.20 -8.09 -3.49
N LYS A 207 -30.03 -9.07 -4.38
CA LYS A 207 -30.74 -10.36 -4.29
C LYS A 207 -30.44 -11.16 -3.03
N ALA A 208 -29.24 -11.00 -2.48
CA ALA A 208 -28.83 -11.66 -1.24
C ALA A 208 -29.26 -10.88 0.02
N GLY A 209 -29.95 -9.73 -0.12
CA GLY A 209 -30.39 -8.89 0.99
C GLY A 209 -29.25 -8.18 1.71
N MET A 210 -28.11 -7.97 1.05
CA MET A 210 -26.95 -7.27 1.61
C MET A 210 -26.94 -5.80 1.19
N GLU A 211 -26.22 -4.96 1.95
CA GLU A 211 -26.04 -3.56 1.63
C GLU A 211 -25.12 -3.38 0.41
N LYS A 212 -25.57 -2.59 -0.57
CA LYS A 212 -24.77 -2.17 -1.71
C LYS A 212 -23.86 -1.00 -1.31
N VAL A 213 -22.55 -1.17 -1.41
CA VAL A 213 -21.58 -0.14 -1.05
C VAL A 213 -20.84 0.36 -2.29
N MET A 214 -20.91 1.67 -2.55
CA MET A 214 -20.08 2.35 -3.54
C MET A 214 -18.79 2.79 -2.86
N LEU A 215 -17.66 2.31 -3.36
CA LEU A 215 -16.34 2.62 -2.77
C LEU A 215 -15.80 3.96 -3.30
N ASN A 216 -15.18 4.74 -2.42
CA ASN A 216 -14.27 5.78 -2.85
C ASN A 216 -13.00 5.14 -3.41
N ALA A 217 -12.48 5.69 -4.50
CA ALA A 217 -11.26 5.24 -5.15
C ALA A 217 -10.28 6.40 -5.34
N GLY A 218 -9.02 6.20 -4.97
CA GLY A 218 -7.91 7.15 -5.15
C GLY A 218 -7.37 7.07 -6.58
N VAL A 219 -8.21 7.37 -7.55
CA VAL A 219 -7.87 7.32 -8.99
C VAL A 219 -8.43 8.53 -9.73
N ASP A 220 -7.81 8.86 -10.85
CA ASP A 220 -8.37 9.82 -11.80
C ASP A 220 -9.24 9.09 -12.83
N PHE A 221 -10.54 9.16 -12.67
CA PHE A 221 -11.51 8.54 -13.58
C PHE A 221 -11.50 9.14 -14.99
N ASN A 222 -11.00 10.37 -15.19
CA ASN A 222 -10.86 10.95 -16.53
C ASN A 222 -9.75 10.25 -17.32
N ILE A 223 -8.66 9.85 -16.67
CA ILE A 223 -7.62 9.03 -17.30
C ILE A 223 -8.18 7.67 -17.70
N ILE A 224 -9.01 7.04 -16.83
CA ILE A 224 -9.67 5.76 -17.15
C ILE A 224 -10.66 5.92 -18.32
N LYS A 225 -11.42 7.01 -18.39
CA LYS A 225 -12.26 7.32 -19.56
C LYS A 225 -11.42 7.46 -20.83
N GLY A 226 -10.28 8.13 -20.75
CA GLY A 226 -9.33 8.25 -21.85
C GLY A 226 -8.74 6.92 -22.33
N GLU A 227 -8.66 5.89 -21.46
CA GLU A 227 -8.31 4.54 -21.91
C GLU A 227 -9.38 3.90 -22.80
N LEU A 228 -10.66 4.27 -22.61
CA LEU A 228 -11.78 3.74 -23.37
C LEU A 228 -11.96 4.43 -24.73
N ASP A 229 -11.71 5.72 -24.82
CA ASP A 229 -11.79 6.49 -26.05
C ASP A 229 -10.45 6.58 -26.83
N GLY A 230 -9.36 6.04 -26.23
CA GLY A 230 -8.04 5.97 -26.87
C GLY A 230 -7.19 7.25 -26.73
N THR A 231 -7.61 8.24 -25.94
CA THR A 231 -6.84 9.47 -25.68
C THR A 231 -5.71 9.27 -24.68
N THR A 232 -5.79 8.23 -23.84
CA THR A 232 -4.71 7.79 -22.96
C THR A 232 -4.33 6.34 -23.22
N LYS A 233 -3.06 5.98 -22.95
CA LYS A 233 -2.64 4.58 -23.05
C LYS A 233 -3.34 3.72 -22.00
N LYS A 234 -3.63 2.46 -22.35
CA LYS A 234 -4.23 1.49 -21.44
C LYS A 234 -3.29 1.17 -20.28
N SER A 235 -3.82 1.18 -19.09
CA SER A 235 -3.16 0.78 -17.84
C SER A 235 -4.18 0.07 -16.94
N SER A 236 -5.22 0.76 -16.47
CA SER A 236 -6.26 0.15 -15.63
C SER A 236 -7.06 -0.92 -16.36
N THR A 237 -7.42 -0.69 -17.63
CA THR A 237 -8.09 -1.69 -18.49
C THR A 237 -7.12 -2.75 -19.04
N GLY A 238 -5.82 -2.55 -18.86
CA GLY A 238 -4.75 -3.53 -19.13
C GLY A 238 -4.36 -4.37 -17.91
N GLY A 239 -5.02 -4.17 -16.75
CA GLY A 239 -4.75 -4.94 -15.52
C GLY A 239 -3.53 -4.48 -14.73
N GLU A 240 -3.00 -3.28 -14.99
CA GLU A 240 -1.88 -2.72 -14.25
C GLU A 240 -2.35 -2.16 -12.90
N LEU A 241 -1.98 -2.80 -11.80
CA LEU A 241 -2.32 -2.42 -10.44
C LEU A 241 -1.18 -2.71 -9.46
N LEU A 242 -0.84 -4.00 -9.30
CA LEU A 242 0.06 -4.50 -8.26
C LEU A 242 1.51 -4.08 -8.47
N TYR A 243 1.91 -3.80 -9.70
CA TYR A 243 3.25 -3.36 -10.05
C TYR A 243 3.32 -1.87 -10.42
N GLY A 244 2.33 -1.08 -10.01
CA GLY A 244 2.17 0.32 -10.37
C GLY A 244 1.23 0.54 -11.55
N SER A 245 1.18 1.77 -12.07
CA SER A 245 0.34 2.16 -13.20
C SER A 245 1.11 3.06 -14.16
N ASN A 246 1.17 2.68 -15.45
CA ASN A 246 2.02 3.36 -16.43
C ASN A 246 1.40 4.62 -17.07
N ASN A 247 0.11 4.87 -16.92
CA ASN A 247 -0.53 6.11 -17.39
C ASN A 247 -0.87 7.10 -16.27
N GLY A 248 -0.62 6.70 -15.01
CA GLY A 248 -0.82 7.55 -13.86
C GLY A 248 -2.26 7.73 -13.41
N TYR A 249 -3.17 6.80 -13.71
CA TYR A 249 -4.55 6.87 -13.23
C TYR A 249 -4.66 6.80 -11.70
N LYS A 250 -3.68 6.23 -10.97
CA LYS A 250 -3.67 6.22 -9.51
C LYS A 250 -3.24 7.56 -8.94
N ASN A 251 -3.98 8.06 -7.95
CA ASN A 251 -3.62 9.20 -7.12
C ASN A 251 -2.73 8.72 -5.96
N SER A 252 -1.51 8.26 -6.29
CA SER A 252 -0.53 7.78 -5.33
C SER A 252 0.27 8.91 -4.69
N LEU A 253 0.87 8.66 -3.51
CA LEU A 253 1.53 9.68 -2.69
C LEU A 253 2.73 10.34 -3.38
N ASP A 254 3.40 9.65 -4.28
CA ASP A 254 4.47 10.18 -5.14
C ASP A 254 3.97 11.22 -6.15
N ARG A 255 2.66 11.38 -6.31
CA ARG A 255 2.00 12.30 -7.24
C ARG A 255 1.23 13.43 -6.56
N ASN A 256 1.09 13.41 -5.25
CA ASN A 256 0.34 14.42 -4.49
C ASN A 256 1.06 14.87 -3.21
N TYR A 257 1.00 14.15 -2.10
CA TYR A 257 1.61 14.55 -0.83
C TYR A 257 3.12 14.83 -0.94
N ILE A 258 3.87 13.96 -1.60
CA ILE A 258 5.33 14.09 -1.74
C ILE A 258 5.72 15.29 -2.62
N PRO A 259 5.15 15.49 -3.82
CA PRO A 259 5.39 16.70 -4.59
C PRO A 259 4.99 17.99 -3.86
N ALA A 260 3.87 17.99 -3.11
CA ALA A 260 3.45 19.13 -2.32
C ALA A 260 4.46 19.46 -1.19
N ALA A 261 4.98 18.43 -0.52
CA ALA A 261 6.03 18.62 0.48
C ALA A 261 7.35 19.11 -0.15
N TYR A 262 7.73 18.57 -1.30
CA TYR A 262 8.93 18.96 -2.02
C TYR A 262 8.85 20.42 -2.51
N ALA A 263 7.69 20.88 -2.94
CA ALA A 263 7.45 22.25 -3.41
C ALA A 263 7.66 23.32 -2.33
N THR A 264 7.65 22.96 -1.03
CA THR A 264 7.96 23.90 0.07
C THR A 264 9.44 24.31 0.12
N GLY A 265 10.33 23.58 -0.55
CA GLY A 265 11.78 23.78 -0.50
C GLY A 265 12.46 23.21 0.76
N ASN A 266 11.70 22.65 1.72
CA ASN A 266 12.22 22.13 3.00
C ASN A 266 12.38 20.61 3.04
N LEU A 267 12.06 19.87 1.96
CA LEU A 267 12.16 18.42 1.90
C LEU A 267 13.38 17.97 1.06
N THR A 268 14.22 17.15 1.67
CA THR A 268 15.23 16.35 0.96
C THR A 268 14.81 14.88 0.98
N ILE A 269 14.82 14.23 -0.18
CA ILE A 269 14.47 12.80 -0.30
C ILE A 269 15.68 12.00 -0.74
N LYS A 270 15.97 10.91 -0.03
CA LYS A 270 17.01 9.94 -0.38
C LYS A 270 16.35 8.56 -0.60
N THR A 271 16.23 8.17 -1.87
CA THR A 271 15.75 6.84 -2.29
C THR A 271 16.90 5.84 -2.36
N LEU A 272 16.60 4.54 -2.30
CA LEU A 272 17.59 3.47 -2.16
C LEU A 272 18.44 3.62 -0.89
N HIS A 273 17.84 4.18 0.17
CA HIS A 273 18.46 4.37 1.47
C HIS A 273 17.68 3.60 2.53
N LYS A 274 18.15 2.40 2.87
CA LYS A 274 17.54 1.52 3.86
C LYS A 274 18.05 1.87 5.24
N VAL A 275 17.17 2.33 6.12
CA VAL A 275 17.49 2.50 7.55
C VAL A 275 17.59 1.12 8.20
N ASP A 276 18.67 0.90 8.94
CA ASP A 276 18.96 -0.35 9.63
C ASP A 276 18.76 -0.25 11.14
N TYR A 277 19.24 0.84 11.74
CA TYR A 277 19.33 0.99 13.17
C TYR A 277 19.19 2.45 13.59
N ILE A 278 18.58 2.69 14.76
CA ILE A 278 18.45 4.02 15.36
C ILE A 278 18.87 3.98 16.82
N ARG A 279 19.46 5.06 17.31
CA ARG A 279 19.74 5.23 18.75
C ARG A 279 19.50 6.64 19.21
N GLN A 280 19.09 6.80 20.46
CA GLN A 280 19.05 8.08 21.14
C GLN A 280 20.42 8.39 21.74
N LEU A 281 20.92 9.58 21.44
CA LEU A 281 22.19 10.08 21.97
C LEU A 281 21.98 10.73 23.36
N SER A 282 23.06 10.92 24.12
CA SER A 282 23.01 11.53 25.46
C SER A 282 22.47 12.97 25.47
N ASN A 283 22.55 13.67 24.34
CA ASN A 283 21.99 15.03 24.15
C ASN A 283 20.51 15.02 23.72
N GLY A 284 19.84 13.87 23.74
CA GLY A 284 18.44 13.71 23.37
C GLY A 284 18.17 13.58 21.85
N LYS A 285 19.14 13.87 20.97
CA LYS A 285 19.01 13.68 19.52
C LYS A 285 18.99 12.21 19.14
N TYR A 286 18.52 11.93 17.93
CA TYR A 286 18.57 10.60 17.35
C TYR A 286 19.67 10.48 16.30
N GLU A 287 20.40 9.37 16.33
CA GLU A 287 21.30 8.94 15.27
C GLU A 287 20.64 7.80 14.47
N VAL A 288 20.68 7.91 13.16
CA VAL A 288 20.07 6.97 12.22
C VAL A 288 21.14 6.37 11.34
N THR A 289 21.33 5.06 11.39
CA THR A 289 22.25 4.31 10.53
C THR A 289 21.55 3.88 9.26
N VAL A 290 22.10 4.26 8.12
CA VAL A 290 21.49 4.11 6.81
C VAL A 290 22.44 3.41 5.84
N HIS A 291 21.95 2.38 5.16
CA HIS A 291 22.62 1.68 4.08
C HIS A 291 22.11 2.23 2.73
N LYS A 292 22.98 2.88 1.96
CA LYS A 292 22.72 3.14 0.55
C LYS A 292 22.90 1.84 -0.21
N ILE A 293 21.88 1.46 -0.98
CA ILE A 293 21.90 0.22 -1.77
C ILE A 293 21.90 0.52 -3.28
N SER A 294 22.47 -0.40 -4.05
CA SER A 294 22.34 -0.42 -5.51
C SER A 294 20.95 -0.90 -5.95
N GLU A 295 20.65 -0.80 -7.24
CA GLU A 295 19.42 -1.35 -7.81
C GLU A 295 19.34 -2.89 -7.76
N GLN A 296 20.43 -3.59 -7.47
CA GLN A 296 20.47 -5.03 -7.23
C GLN A 296 20.46 -5.38 -5.73
N GLY A 297 20.38 -4.36 -4.85
CA GLY A 297 20.28 -4.52 -3.40
C GLY A 297 21.62 -4.70 -2.68
N GLU A 298 22.75 -4.44 -3.35
CA GLU A 298 24.07 -4.48 -2.73
C GLU A 298 24.33 -3.18 -1.97
N THR A 299 24.89 -3.25 -0.75
CA THR A 299 25.26 -2.07 0.01
C THR A 299 26.45 -1.36 -0.63
N GLU A 300 26.26 -0.10 -1.05
CA GLU A 300 27.32 0.73 -1.64
C GLU A 300 28.13 1.44 -0.54
N TYR A 301 27.45 1.97 0.47
CA TYR A 301 28.05 2.57 1.66
C TYR A 301 27.06 2.60 2.85
N ILE A 302 27.60 2.80 4.03
CA ILE A 302 26.84 3.02 5.27
C ILE A 302 27.17 4.42 5.78
N LYS A 303 26.13 5.17 6.18
CA LYS A 303 26.30 6.51 6.74
C LYS A 303 25.33 6.73 7.89
N THR A 304 25.74 7.53 8.87
CA THR A 304 24.88 7.98 9.96
C THR A 304 24.41 9.41 9.76
N TYR A 305 23.20 9.70 10.23
CA TYR A 305 22.57 11.01 10.22
C TYR A 305 22.01 11.31 11.59
N THR A 306 21.94 12.59 11.96
CA THR A 306 21.39 13.01 13.25
C THR A 306 20.24 13.98 13.07
N CYS A 307 19.23 13.91 13.97
CA CYS A 307 18.10 14.82 13.98
C CYS A 307 17.58 15.05 15.40
N ASN A 308 16.77 16.10 15.58
CA ASN A 308 16.08 16.39 16.83
C ASN A 308 14.79 15.56 16.96
N HIS A 309 14.05 15.35 15.86
CA HIS A 309 12.78 14.66 15.80
C HIS A 309 12.85 13.52 14.78
N LEU A 310 12.38 12.32 15.18
CA LEU A 310 12.47 11.13 14.34
C LEU A 310 11.10 10.47 14.17
N PHE A 311 10.67 10.36 12.92
CA PHE A 311 9.42 9.70 12.51
C PHE A 311 9.73 8.34 11.87
N VAL A 312 9.36 7.25 12.54
CA VAL A 312 9.58 5.88 12.05
C VAL A 312 8.29 5.39 11.38
N ASN A 313 8.21 5.53 10.05
CA ASN A 313 7.02 5.29 9.23
C ASN A 313 7.32 4.35 8.06
N ALA A 314 8.13 3.30 8.32
CA ALA A 314 8.63 2.36 7.31
C ALA A 314 7.61 1.26 6.91
N GLY A 315 6.33 1.45 7.23
CA GLY A 315 5.30 0.42 7.17
C GLY A 315 5.49 -0.62 8.28
N VAL A 316 4.44 -1.33 8.68
CA VAL A 316 4.45 -2.17 9.90
C VAL A 316 5.69 -3.06 10.00
N VAL A 317 6.02 -3.80 8.94
CA VAL A 317 7.18 -4.72 8.96
C VAL A 317 8.50 -3.96 9.10
N GLY A 318 8.68 -2.86 8.35
CA GLY A 318 9.91 -2.06 8.42
C GLY A 318 10.04 -1.31 9.75
N THR A 319 8.93 -0.75 10.24
CA THR A 319 8.86 -0.05 11.54
C THR A 319 9.17 -1.00 12.69
N MET A 320 8.58 -2.21 12.70
CA MET A 320 8.88 -3.20 13.74
C MET A 320 10.34 -3.69 13.66
N GLN A 321 10.87 -3.89 12.46
CA GLN A 321 12.29 -4.25 12.27
C GLN A 321 13.21 -3.20 12.93
N ILE A 322 13.02 -1.93 12.61
CA ILE A 322 13.86 -0.84 13.10
C ILE A 322 13.72 -0.68 14.63
N LEU A 323 12.49 -0.58 15.15
CA LEU A 323 12.23 -0.32 16.55
C LEU A 323 12.70 -1.47 17.47
N LEU A 324 12.35 -2.72 17.13
CA LEU A 324 12.68 -3.87 17.97
C LEU A 324 14.18 -4.23 17.90
N LYS A 325 14.82 -4.10 16.72
CA LYS A 325 16.29 -4.22 16.61
C LYS A 325 16.99 -3.17 17.45
N SER A 326 16.56 -1.91 17.35
CA SER A 326 17.17 -0.80 18.08
C SER A 326 16.98 -0.93 19.60
N LYS A 327 15.83 -1.44 20.06
CA LYS A 327 15.62 -1.78 21.46
C LYS A 327 16.56 -2.89 21.93
N TYR A 328 16.64 -3.99 21.16
CA TYR A 328 17.49 -5.14 21.50
C TYR A 328 18.97 -4.77 21.59
N LEU A 329 19.47 -3.93 20.70
CA LEU A 329 20.85 -3.46 20.68
C LEU A 329 21.13 -2.29 21.66
N GLY A 330 20.14 -1.90 22.47
CA GLY A 330 20.29 -0.84 23.48
C GLY A 330 20.21 0.59 22.96
N GLY A 331 19.98 0.80 21.66
CA GLY A 331 19.83 2.14 21.06
C GLY A 331 18.54 2.85 21.50
N LEU A 332 17.49 2.09 21.79
CA LEU A 332 16.21 2.54 22.32
C LEU A 332 15.85 1.76 23.60
N ALA A 333 16.73 1.77 24.59
CA ALA A 333 16.60 0.95 25.81
C ALA A 333 15.29 1.20 26.59
N ASN A 334 14.76 2.43 26.56
CA ASN A 334 13.54 2.81 27.28
C ASN A 334 12.26 2.65 26.42
N LEU A 335 12.36 2.09 25.21
CA LEU A 335 11.19 1.85 24.37
C LEU A 335 10.23 0.87 25.06
N ASN A 336 8.97 1.25 25.16
CA ASN A 336 8.03 0.52 25.98
C ASN A 336 7.71 -0.89 25.42
N ASP A 337 7.28 -1.81 26.31
CA ASP A 337 7.09 -3.23 25.99
C ASP A 337 5.81 -3.53 25.18
N GLU A 338 4.98 -2.53 24.91
CA GLU A 338 3.83 -2.65 24.02
C GLU A 338 4.22 -2.55 22.55
N VAL A 339 5.44 -2.05 22.24
CA VAL A 339 5.96 -2.07 20.87
C VAL A 339 6.19 -3.51 20.41
N GLY A 340 5.68 -3.84 19.24
CA GLY A 340 5.65 -5.19 18.66
C GLY A 340 4.32 -5.92 18.86
N LYS A 341 3.44 -5.48 19.79
CA LYS A 341 2.19 -6.18 20.12
C LYS A 341 0.99 -5.69 19.32
N HIS A 342 -0.12 -6.41 19.46
CA HIS A 342 -1.43 -6.08 18.87
C HIS A 342 -1.45 -6.02 17.34
N TRP A 343 -0.61 -6.82 16.68
CA TRP A 343 -0.64 -6.96 15.25
C TRP A 343 -1.91 -7.67 14.77
N GLY A 344 -2.46 -7.24 13.64
CA GLY A 344 -3.56 -7.91 12.95
C GLY A 344 -3.44 -7.74 11.44
N ASN A 345 -4.00 -8.70 10.71
CA ASN A 345 -4.04 -8.69 9.24
C ASN A 345 -5.25 -7.92 8.69
N ASN A 346 -5.92 -7.10 9.50
CA ASN A 346 -7.18 -6.42 9.18
C ASN A 346 -8.33 -7.39 8.84
N GLY A 347 -8.25 -8.67 9.25
CA GLY A 347 -9.24 -9.68 8.92
C GLY A 347 -9.31 -10.01 7.42
N ASN A 348 -8.23 -9.79 6.65
CA ASN A 348 -8.21 -10.04 5.22
C ASN A 348 -8.42 -11.52 4.89
N ILE A 349 -9.38 -11.78 4.01
CA ILE A 349 -9.65 -13.11 3.45
C ILE A 349 -10.25 -12.96 2.05
N MET A 350 -9.82 -13.78 1.10
CA MET A 350 -10.35 -13.77 -0.28
C MET A 350 -11.15 -15.03 -0.58
N ALA A 351 -12.14 -14.88 -1.48
CA ALA A 351 -12.83 -15.98 -2.13
C ALA A 351 -12.99 -15.70 -3.63
N MET A 352 -12.91 -16.76 -4.44
CA MET A 352 -13.31 -16.72 -5.84
C MET A 352 -14.63 -17.47 -5.99
N ARG A 353 -15.61 -16.83 -6.63
CA ARG A 353 -16.90 -17.43 -6.94
C ARG A 353 -17.06 -17.56 -8.46
N THR A 354 -17.51 -18.73 -8.92
CA THR A 354 -17.94 -18.95 -10.30
C THR A 354 -19.46 -18.78 -10.37
N LEU A 355 -19.93 -17.92 -11.28
CA LEU A 355 -21.34 -17.60 -11.49
C LEU A 355 -21.92 -18.54 -12.56
N LEU A 356 -23.11 -19.09 -12.29
CA LEU A 356 -23.73 -20.04 -13.21
C LEU A 356 -24.53 -19.35 -14.32
N ASN A 357 -25.13 -18.20 -14.00
CA ASN A 357 -26.15 -17.56 -14.85
C ASN A 357 -25.80 -16.15 -15.32
N GLU A 358 -24.63 -15.61 -14.96
CA GLU A 358 -24.26 -14.23 -15.28
C GLU A 358 -22.83 -14.14 -15.81
N ASN A 359 -22.59 -13.21 -16.75
CA ASN A 359 -21.27 -12.88 -17.25
C ASN A 359 -20.73 -11.67 -16.52
N THR A 360 -19.42 -11.65 -16.23
CA THR A 360 -18.73 -10.59 -15.50
C THR A 360 -17.99 -9.60 -16.42
N GLY A 361 -17.94 -9.89 -17.72
CA GLY A 361 -17.21 -9.12 -18.73
C GLY A 361 -15.80 -9.68 -18.97
N ALA A 362 -15.46 -9.86 -20.25
CA ALA A 362 -14.14 -10.37 -20.63
C ALA A 362 -13.02 -9.33 -20.39
N GLN A 363 -13.30 -8.06 -20.65
CA GLN A 363 -12.38 -6.95 -20.39
C GLN A 363 -12.83 -6.18 -19.16
N GLN A 364 -12.10 -6.33 -18.07
CA GLN A 364 -12.43 -5.67 -16.81
C GLN A 364 -11.40 -4.57 -16.48
N CYS A 365 -11.88 -3.42 -15.99
CA CYS A 365 -11.00 -2.44 -15.36
C CYS A 365 -10.53 -2.99 -14.02
N ILE A 366 -9.23 -2.89 -13.73
CA ILE A 366 -8.63 -3.47 -12.51
C ILE A 366 -9.02 -2.73 -11.23
N VAL A 367 -9.70 -1.57 -11.30
CA VAL A 367 -10.05 -0.75 -10.13
C VAL A 367 -11.33 -1.27 -9.48
N PRO A 368 -11.30 -1.75 -8.23
CA PRO A 368 -12.50 -2.08 -7.46
C PRO A 368 -13.26 -0.80 -7.08
N VAL A 369 -14.57 -0.78 -7.35
CA VAL A 369 -15.41 0.40 -7.12
C VAL A 369 -16.67 0.11 -6.30
N THR A 370 -16.92 -1.17 -6.00
CA THR A 370 -18.11 -1.63 -5.29
C THR A 370 -17.77 -2.70 -4.26
N ALA A 371 -18.62 -2.81 -3.22
CA ALA A 371 -18.50 -3.82 -2.19
C ALA A 371 -19.89 -4.28 -1.69
N TYR A 372 -19.88 -5.37 -0.93
CA TYR A 372 -21.01 -5.89 -0.17
C TYR A 372 -20.83 -5.49 1.30
N GLY A 373 -21.79 -4.76 1.88
CA GLY A 373 -21.91 -4.55 3.31
C GLY A 373 -22.61 -5.76 3.94
N ASN A 374 -21.94 -6.43 4.86
CA ASN A 374 -22.51 -7.55 5.63
C ASN A 374 -22.12 -7.38 7.10
N LEU A 375 -22.50 -6.20 7.65
CA LEU A 375 -22.22 -5.83 9.04
C LEU A 375 -23.06 -6.63 10.03
N ASP A 376 -24.18 -7.17 9.58
CA ASP A 376 -25.09 -8.09 10.29
C ASP A 376 -24.76 -9.56 10.11
N ASN A 377 -23.61 -9.90 9.56
CA ASN A 377 -23.15 -11.30 9.43
C ASN A 377 -23.19 -11.97 10.80
N PRO A 378 -23.87 -13.17 10.93
CA PRO A 378 -24.11 -13.80 12.23
C PRO A 378 -22.82 -14.30 12.93
N VAL A 379 -21.71 -14.39 12.21
CA VAL A 379 -20.41 -14.79 12.79
C VAL A 379 -19.64 -13.56 13.27
N THR A 380 -19.38 -12.62 12.38
CA THR A 380 -18.73 -11.33 12.69
C THR A 380 -18.92 -10.35 11.53
N PRO A 381 -19.04 -9.04 11.79
CA PRO A 381 -19.16 -8.03 10.75
C PRO A 381 -18.06 -8.10 9.70
N LEU A 382 -18.42 -7.88 8.43
CA LEU A 382 -17.46 -7.76 7.33
C LEU A 382 -17.92 -6.76 6.26
N LEU A 383 -16.95 -6.17 5.57
CA LEU A 383 -17.10 -5.53 4.27
C LEU A 383 -16.37 -6.38 3.24
N ALA A 384 -17.03 -6.71 2.12
CA ALA A 384 -16.45 -7.57 1.09
C ALA A 384 -16.36 -6.84 -0.25
N GLU A 385 -15.15 -6.49 -0.67
CA GLU A 385 -14.87 -5.75 -1.89
C GLU A 385 -14.95 -6.67 -3.11
N GLN A 386 -15.55 -6.16 -4.18
CA GLN A 386 -15.60 -6.85 -5.47
C GLN A 386 -14.33 -6.51 -6.25
N ALA A 387 -13.40 -7.44 -6.28
CA ALA A 387 -12.16 -7.28 -7.02
C ALA A 387 -12.33 -7.77 -8.47
N PRO A 388 -11.91 -6.99 -9.47
CA PRO A 388 -11.91 -7.41 -10.86
C PRO A 388 -10.87 -8.49 -11.15
N PHE A 389 -11.07 -9.20 -12.27
CA PHE A 389 -10.15 -10.20 -12.78
C PHE A 389 -9.85 -9.97 -14.27
N PRO A 390 -8.99 -9.01 -14.62
CA PRO A 390 -8.78 -8.50 -15.99
C PRO A 390 -7.82 -9.37 -16.79
N ILE A 391 -8.20 -10.57 -17.15
CA ILE A 391 -7.37 -11.48 -17.97
C ILE A 391 -7.75 -11.48 -19.47
N GLY A 392 -8.70 -10.64 -19.88
CA GLY A 392 -9.15 -10.53 -21.27
C GLY A 392 -10.06 -11.68 -21.75
N MET A 393 -10.53 -12.53 -20.83
CA MET A 393 -11.46 -13.64 -21.11
C MET A 393 -12.65 -13.61 -20.18
N GLU A 394 -13.83 -13.99 -20.67
CA GLU A 394 -15.03 -14.17 -19.85
C GLU A 394 -14.95 -15.51 -19.10
N LEU A 395 -14.79 -15.46 -17.79
CA LEU A 395 -14.70 -16.63 -16.93
C LEU A 395 -15.92 -16.80 -16.01
N ARG A 396 -16.85 -15.85 -16.00
CA ARG A 396 -17.99 -15.80 -15.08
C ARG A 396 -17.54 -15.87 -13.61
N GLN A 397 -16.46 -15.17 -13.28
CA GLN A 397 -15.87 -15.21 -11.95
C GLN A 397 -15.92 -13.84 -11.29
N LEU A 398 -16.17 -13.84 -9.97
CA LEU A 398 -16.04 -12.68 -9.10
C LEU A 398 -15.07 -13.01 -7.98
N LEU A 399 -13.97 -12.28 -7.94
CA LEU A 399 -13.04 -12.28 -6.83
C LEU A 399 -13.57 -11.33 -5.75
N THR A 400 -13.48 -11.74 -4.50
CA THR A 400 -13.93 -10.94 -3.36
C THR A 400 -12.84 -10.90 -2.30
N LEU A 401 -12.46 -9.70 -1.87
CA LEU A 401 -11.62 -9.49 -0.70
C LEU A 401 -12.49 -9.00 0.46
N ALA A 402 -12.61 -9.79 1.52
CA ALA A 402 -13.31 -9.37 2.73
C ALA A 402 -12.34 -8.81 3.78
N ILE A 403 -12.84 -7.83 4.52
CA ILE A 403 -12.25 -7.24 5.72
C ILE A 403 -13.19 -7.58 6.87
N THR A 404 -12.86 -8.60 7.65
CA THR A 404 -13.69 -9.12 8.73
C THR A 404 -13.28 -8.52 10.07
N LYS A 405 -14.23 -8.31 11.00
CA LYS A 405 -13.90 -7.97 12.39
C LYS A 405 -13.32 -9.19 13.08
N ASN A 406 -12.00 -9.35 12.98
CA ASN A 406 -11.25 -10.42 13.65
C ASN A 406 -10.64 -9.88 14.96
N PRO A 407 -10.97 -10.45 16.13
CA PRO A 407 -10.45 -10.00 17.42
C PRO A 407 -9.02 -10.49 17.71
N GLU A 408 -8.57 -11.52 17.00
CA GLU A 408 -7.27 -12.14 17.22
C GLU A 408 -6.11 -11.21 16.89
N ARG A 409 -5.05 -11.27 17.69
CA ARG A 409 -3.86 -10.44 17.54
C ARG A 409 -2.59 -11.27 17.65
N GLY A 410 -1.66 -10.96 16.74
CA GLY A 410 -0.28 -11.43 16.79
C GLY A 410 0.67 -10.39 17.39
N TYR A 411 1.95 -10.71 17.32
CA TYR A 411 3.02 -9.83 17.77
C TYR A 411 4.31 -10.04 16.99
N PHE A 412 5.17 -9.02 16.98
CA PHE A 412 6.54 -9.11 16.47
C PHE A 412 7.52 -9.28 17.61
N LYS A 413 8.57 -10.05 17.39
CA LYS A 413 9.73 -10.19 18.26
C LYS A 413 11.00 -10.18 17.43
N TYR A 414 12.00 -9.41 17.85
CA TYR A 414 13.30 -9.43 17.19
C TYR A 414 14.04 -10.75 17.46
N ASN A 415 14.54 -11.36 16.40
CA ASN A 415 15.37 -12.56 16.43
C ASN A 415 16.80 -12.17 16.02
N PRO A 416 17.79 -12.19 16.94
CA PRO A 416 19.16 -11.80 16.63
C PRO A 416 19.88 -12.79 15.68
N ASP A 417 19.46 -14.05 15.64
CA ASP A 417 20.07 -15.06 14.78
C ASP A 417 19.78 -14.82 13.30
N THR A 418 18.61 -14.26 13.00
CA THR A 418 18.17 -13.92 11.63
C THR A 418 18.29 -12.43 11.31
N ASP A 419 18.63 -11.59 12.29
CA ASP A 419 18.60 -10.11 12.22
C ASP A 419 17.24 -9.59 11.74
N ASN A 420 16.12 -10.23 12.14
CA ASN A 420 14.78 -9.85 11.71
C ASN A 420 13.79 -9.75 12.87
N ALA A 421 12.84 -8.82 12.75
CA ALA A 421 11.62 -8.84 13.55
C ALA A 421 10.67 -9.90 12.94
N GLU A 422 10.44 -10.97 13.66
CA GLU A 422 9.62 -12.10 13.24
C GLU A 422 8.19 -11.96 13.76
N LEU A 423 7.20 -12.24 12.89
CA LEU A 423 5.79 -12.22 13.22
C LEU A 423 5.35 -13.57 13.80
N TYR A 424 4.62 -13.52 14.89
CA TYR A 424 3.94 -14.67 15.51
C TYR A 424 2.42 -14.51 15.33
N PHE A 425 1.88 -15.22 14.37
CA PHE A 425 0.45 -15.28 14.05
C PHE A 425 0.17 -16.56 13.29
N ASP A 426 -0.65 -17.44 13.83
CA ASP A 426 -0.93 -18.75 13.26
C ASP A 426 -2.30 -18.84 12.58
N SER A 427 -2.57 -19.97 11.92
CA SER A 427 -3.80 -20.13 11.14
C SER A 427 -5.05 -20.24 12.00
N ALA A 428 -4.96 -20.70 13.25
CA ALA A 428 -6.12 -20.79 14.15
C ALA A 428 -6.72 -19.41 14.42
N GLN A 429 -5.90 -18.37 14.43
CA GLN A 429 -6.33 -16.98 14.64
C GLN A 429 -7.19 -16.43 13.49
N MET A 430 -7.29 -17.13 12.35
CA MET A 430 -8.16 -16.75 11.23
C MET A 430 -9.52 -17.48 11.20
N GLU A 431 -9.82 -18.32 12.18
CA GLU A 431 -11.01 -19.18 12.14
C GLU A 431 -12.31 -18.38 12.06
N ILE A 432 -12.46 -17.33 12.84
CA ILE A 432 -13.66 -16.47 12.80
C ILE A 432 -13.84 -15.80 11.42
N SER A 433 -12.73 -15.38 10.79
CA SER A 433 -12.75 -14.81 9.43
C SER A 433 -13.17 -15.84 8.38
N ARG A 434 -12.69 -17.08 8.49
CA ARG A 434 -13.09 -18.18 7.59
C ARG A 434 -14.56 -18.51 7.71
N GLN A 435 -15.08 -18.59 8.93
CA GLN A 435 -16.50 -18.87 9.18
C GLN A 435 -17.40 -17.75 8.64
N ALA A 436 -17.05 -16.48 8.90
CA ALA A 436 -17.77 -15.32 8.38
C ALA A 436 -17.79 -15.29 6.84
N MET A 437 -16.61 -15.51 6.22
CA MET A 437 -16.50 -15.55 4.76
C MET A 437 -17.26 -16.73 4.14
N THR A 438 -17.26 -17.88 4.79
CA THR A 438 -18.02 -19.06 4.36
C THR A 438 -19.53 -18.76 4.40
N HIS A 439 -20.02 -18.17 5.50
CA HIS A 439 -21.43 -17.77 5.61
C HIS A 439 -21.81 -16.76 4.52
N PHE A 440 -21.01 -15.72 4.33
CA PHE A 440 -21.19 -14.69 3.29
C PHE A 440 -21.27 -15.29 1.89
N VAL A 441 -20.33 -16.18 1.52
CA VAL A 441 -20.31 -16.84 0.20
C VAL A 441 -21.52 -17.74 0.01
N ASN A 442 -21.92 -18.50 1.03
CA ASN A 442 -23.09 -19.37 0.97
C ASN A 442 -24.39 -18.56 0.77
N GLN A 443 -24.57 -17.44 1.47
CA GLN A 443 -25.71 -16.54 1.32
C GLN A 443 -25.78 -15.99 -0.12
N LEU A 444 -24.65 -15.52 -0.68
CA LEU A 444 -24.58 -15.05 -2.07
C LEU A 444 -24.91 -16.15 -3.08
N ASN A 445 -24.36 -17.36 -2.88
CA ASN A 445 -24.57 -18.49 -3.79
C ASN A 445 -26.02 -18.99 -3.76
N ALA A 446 -26.64 -19.05 -2.59
CA ALA A 446 -28.04 -19.44 -2.43
C ALA A 446 -29.00 -18.46 -3.16
N ALA A 447 -28.73 -17.16 -3.07
CA ALA A 447 -29.58 -16.14 -3.70
C ALA A 447 -29.37 -16.02 -5.22
N ASN A 448 -28.18 -16.35 -5.73
CA ASN A 448 -27.77 -16.00 -7.11
C ASN A 448 -27.39 -17.20 -8.00
N GLY A 449 -27.29 -18.42 -7.44
CA GLY A 449 -26.85 -19.57 -8.22
C GLY A 449 -25.36 -19.46 -8.61
N GLY A 450 -24.48 -19.51 -7.63
CA GLY A 450 -23.02 -19.56 -7.81
C GLY A 450 -22.39 -20.66 -6.98
N VAL A 451 -21.09 -20.89 -7.19
CA VAL A 451 -20.30 -21.85 -6.43
C VAL A 451 -18.97 -21.22 -6.00
N LEU A 452 -18.48 -21.59 -4.80
CA LEU A 452 -17.12 -21.28 -4.39
C LEU A 452 -16.15 -22.06 -5.30
N ASP A 453 -15.23 -21.35 -5.97
CA ASP A 453 -14.25 -22.01 -6.83
C ASP A 453 -13.15 -22.68 -5.99
N LYS A 454 -13.05 -24.00 -6.12
CA LYS A 454 -12.03 -24.83 -5.46
C LYS A 454 -11.12 -25.53 -6.46
N THR A 455 -11.06 -25.05 -7.69
CA THR A 455 -10.32 -25.74 -8.76
C THR A 455 -8.84 -25.34 -8.79
N TRP A 456 -8.52 -24.13 -9.13
CA TRP A 456 -7.14 -23.69 -9.35
C TRP A 456 -6.75 -22.43 -8.55
N TYR A 457 -7.73 -21.64 -8.07
CA TYR A 457 -7.44 -20.50 -7.21
C TYR A 457 -7.00 -20.92 -5.82
N PHE A 458 -6.05 -20.19 -5.27
CA PHE A 458 -5.58 -20.36 -3.89
C PHE A 458 -5.17 -21.81 -3.55
N GLY A 459 -4.60 -22.52 -4.53
CA GLY A 459 -4.21 -23.93 -4.36
C GLY A 459 -5.38 -24.88 -4.13
N GLY A 460 -6.56 -24.57 -4.67
CA GLY A 460 -7.77 -25.40 -4.54
C GLY A 460 -8.50 -25.29 -3.20
N LYS A 461 -8.08 -24.36 -2.31
CA LYS A 461 -8.72 -24.18 -0.98
C LYS A 461 -10.07 -23.45 -1.06
N GLY A 462 -10.31 -22.67 -2.12
CA GLY A 462 -11.50 -21.81 -2.30
C GLY A 462 -11.44 -20.51 -1.51
N LEU A 463 -10.78 -20.50 -0.36
CA LEU A 463 -10.50 -19.31 0.45
C LEU A 463 -8.99 -19.10 0.56
N ALA A 464 -8.56 -17.86 0.50
CA ALA A 464 -7.19 -17.44 0.81
C ALA A 464 -7.21 -16.58 2.06
N ASP A 465 -6.57 -17.06 3.12
CA ASP A 465 -6.53 -16.45 4.44
C ASP A 465 -5.11 -16.29 4.99
N ASP A 466 -4.10 -16.71 4.21
CA ASP A 466 -2.69 -16.75 4.58
C ASP A 466 -1.89 -15.53 4.10
N PHE A 467 -2.57 -14.42 3.80
CA PHE A 467 -1.93 -13.21 3.31
C PHE A 467 -2.60 -11.94 3.84
N THR A 468 -1.88 -10.81 3.76
CA THR A 468 -2.47 -9.49 3.93
C THR A 468 -1.75 -8.42 3.10
N TYR A 469 -2.54 -7.46 2.60
CA TYR A 469 -2.08 -6.15 2.09
C TYR A 469 -2.24 -5.06 3.16
N HIS A 470 -2.84 -5.40 4.30
CA HIS A 470 -3.23 -4.50 5.39
C HIS A 470 -2.58 -4.89 6.72
N PRO A 471 -1.22 -4.97 6.80
CA PRO A 471 -0.58 -5.21 8.09
C PRO A 471 -0.81 -4.00 8.99
N LEU A 472 -1.34 -4.22 10.22
CA LEU A 472 -1.69 -3.19 11.17
C LEU A 472 -1.21 -3.56 12.58
N GLY A 473 -0.87 -2.55 13.39
CA GLY A 473 -0.45 -2.75 14.78
C GLY A 473 1.05 -2.89 14.97
N GLY A 474 1.47 -2.97 16.21
CA GLY A 474 2.87 -3.00 16.64
C GLY A 474 3.33 -1.72 17.36
N ALA A 475 2.72 -0.56 17.08
CA ALA A 475 2.97 0.70 17.80
C ALA A 475 1.66 1.43 18.12
N VAL A 476 0.67 0.68 18.61
CA VAL A 476 -0.74 1.07 18.71
C VAL A 476 -0.94 2.32 19.57
N LEU A 477 -1.75 3.27 19.03
CA LEU A 477 -2.17 4.49 19.73
C LEU A 477 -2.81 4.19 21.08
N GLY A 478 -2.47 4.97 22.11
CA GLY A 478 -2.92 4.78 23.49
C GLY A 478 -2.19 3.66 24.24
N LYS A 479 -1.50 2.74 23.53
CA LYS A 479 -0.74 1.62 24.12
C LYS A 479 0.77 1.86 24.01
N ALA A 480 1.38 1.54 22.88
CA ALA A 480 2.81 1.74 22.63
C ALA A 480 3.18 3.22 22.45
N SER A 481 2.25 4.01 21.97
CA SER A 481 2.36 5.47 21.84
C SER A 481 1.24 6.17 22.61
N ASP A 482 1.29 7.49 22.66
CA ASP A 482 0.14 8.31 23.05
C ASP A 482 -0.92 8.34 21.91
N GLU A 483 -1.96 9.15 22.05
CA GLU A 483 -3.05 9.27 21.09
C GLU A 483 -2.65 10.01 19.78
N TYR A 484 -1.41 10.51 19.72
CA TYR A 484 -0.84 11.26 18.59
C TYR A 484 0.41 10.59 18.02
N GLY A 485 0.71 9.34 18.42
CA GLY A 485 1.79 8.55 17.86
C GLY A 485 3.19 8.86 18.43
N ARG A 486 3.30 9.62 19.52
CA ARG A 486 4.56 9.77 20.28
C ARG A 486 4.87 8.47 21.00
N LEU A 487 5.97 7.81 20.66
CA LEU A 487 6.35 6.51 21.24
C LEU A 487 6.76 6.69 22.71
N LYS A 488 6.09 5.96 23.60
CA LYS A 488 6.32 6.04 25.06
C LYS A 488 7.74 5.56 25.41
N GLY A 489 8.40 6.29 26.31
CA GLY A 489 9.76 6.03 26.76
C GLY A 489 10.83 6.84 26.04
N HIS A 490 10.50 7.54 24.96
CA HIS A 490 11.41 8.39 24.20
C HIS A 490 10.71 9.69 23.77
N GLN A 491 11.36 10.84 24.03
CA GLN A 491 10.88 12.13 23.54
C GLN A 491 11.25 12.28 22.06
N ASN A 492 10.41 13.00 21.29
CA ASN A 492 10.63 13.32 19.87
C ASN A 492 10.79 12.09 18.95
N LEU A 493 10.21 10.94 19.35
CA LEU A 493 10.15 9.72 18.56
C LEU A 493 8.70 9.37 18.24
N TYR A 494 8.38 9.25 16.95
CA TYR A 494 7.00 9.15 16.47
C TYR A 494 6.80 7.96 15.54
N CYS A 495 5.57 7.40 15.54
CA CYS A 495 5.12 6.39 14.57
C CYS A 495 3.70 6.70 14.11
N LEU A 496 3.52 7.01 12.82
CA LEU A 496 2.26 7.44 12.21
C LEU A 496 1.83 6.56 11.02
N ASP A 497 2.45 5.40 10.83
CA ASP A 497 2.07 4.45 9.77
C ASP A 497 1.04 3.41 10.25
N GLY A 498 0.83 2.33 9.50
CA GLY A 498 -0.09 1.25 9.88
C GLY A 498 0.18 0.62 11.24
N SER A 499 1.39 0.82 11.82
CA SER A 499 1.73 0.30 13.15
C SER A 499 0.93 0.97 14.27
N MET A 500 0.48 2.22 14.09
CA MET A 500 -0.33 2.94 15.08
C MET A 500 -1.76 2.39 15.20
N MET A 501 -2.22 1.61 14.23
CA MET A 501 -3.58 1.05 14.18
C MET A 501 -3.72 -0.16 15.13
N PRO A 502 -4.91 -0.43 15.68
CA PRO A 502 -5.12 -1.52 16.66
C PRO A 502 -5.28 -2.92 16.02
N GLY A 503 -4.59 -3.20 14.92
CA GLY A 503 -4.68 -4.47 14.18
C GLY A 503 -5.93 -4.63 13.32
N PHE A 504 -6.79 -3.61 13.27
CA PHE A 504 -8.04 -3.58 12.54
C PHE A 504 -8.43 -2.14 12.20
N SER A 505 -9.10 -1.91 11.08
CA SER A 505 -9.53 -0.59 10.59
C SER A 505 -11.06 -0.48 10.40
N CYS A 506 -11.84 -1.12 11.27
CA CYS A 506 -13.31 -1.03 11.30
C CYS A 506 -13.95 -1.40 9.96
N CYS A 507 -13.71 -2.60 9.45
CA CYS A 507 -14.22 -3.12 8.17
C CYS A 507 -13.94 -2.18 6.98
N ALA A 508 -12.77 -1.57 6.91
CA ALA A 508 -12.34 -0.68 5.82
C ALA A 508 -10.89 -0.96 5.41
N ASN A 509 -10.50 -0.57 4.20
CA ASN A 509 -9.09 -0.48 3.83
C ASN A 509 -8.42 0.60 4.68
N PRO A 510 -7.23 0.36 5.23
CA PRO A 510 -6.69 1.22 6.27
C PRO A 510 -6.06 2.53 5.76
N ALA A 511 -5.75 2.62 4.48
CA ALA A 511 -4.96 3.71 3.90
C ALA A 511 -5.51 5.11 4.22
N LEU A 512 -6.82 5.32 4.01
CA LEU A 512 -7.48 6.59 4.30
C LEU A 512 -7.48 6.91 5.81
N THR A 513 -7.76 5.92 6.65
CA THR A 513 -7.78 6.11 8.10
C THR A 513 -6.38 6.36 8.66
N ILE A 514 -5.35 5.67 8.15
CA ILE A 514 -3.95 5.95 8.51
C ILE A 514 -3.57 7.40 8.16
N ALA A 515 -3.86 7.85 6.94
CA ALA A 515 -3.57 9.22 6.52
C ALA A 515 -4.31 10.25 7.39
N ALA A 516 -5.59 10.03 7.67
CA ALA A 516 -6.41 10.95 8.47
C ALA A 516 -5.97 11.02 9.94
N LEU A 517 -5.62 9.89 10.56
CA LEU A 517 -5.04 9.88 11.91
C LEU A 517 -3.64 10.52 11.95
N ALA A 518 -2.84 10.34 10.89
CA ALA A 518 -1.55 11.01 10.75
C ALA A 518 -1.73 12.54 10.60
N GLU A 519 -2.73 13.02 9.84
CA GLU A 519 -3.07 14.44 9.75
C GLU A 519 -3.47 15.03 11.12
N ARG A 520 -4.28 14.28 11.88
CA ARG A 520 -4.66 14.65 13.25
C ARG A 520 -3.44 14.73 14.17
N ALA A 521 -2.58 13.71 14.11
CA ALA A 521 -1.39 13.66 14.92
C ALA A 521 -0.41 14.81 14.59
N MET A 522 -0.16 15.05 13.31
CA MET A 522 0.78 16.08 12.88
C MET A 522 0.31 17.50 13.23
N GLU A 523 -0.99 17.78 13.21
CA GLU A 523 -1.50 19.08 13.68
C GLU A 523 -1.07 19.33 15.13
N LYS A 524 -1.24 18.32 16.00
CA LYS A 524 -0.90 18.42 17.42
C LYS A 524 0.62 18.41 17.68
N ILE A 525 1.35 17.56 16.97
CA ILE A 525 2.81 17.46 17.08
C ILE A 525 3.48 18.77 16.65
N ILE A 526 3.02 19.41 15.56
CA ILE A 526 3.58 20.70 15.14
C ILE A 526 3.30 21.79 16.17
N GLU A 527 2.09 21.83 16.73
CA GLU A 527 1.71 22.80 17.76
C GLU A 527 2.53 22.66 19.03
N GLU A 528 2.79 21.45 19.50
CA GLU A 528 3.38 21.21 20.84
C GLU A 528 4.88 20.93 20.83
N ASP A 529 5.37 20.19 19.82
CA ASP A 529 6.74 19.68 19.85
C ASP A 529 7.69 20.50 18.97
N PHE A 530 7.14 21.38 18.09
CA PHE A 530 7.91 22.24 17.20
C PHE A 530 7.66 23.74 17.41
N ALA A 531 6.97 24.09 18.50
CA ALA A 531 6.71 25.48 18.91
C ALA A 531 7.99 26.28 19.24
#